data_7feb7d7aac352a69bac20853c4bd33e6
#
_entry.id   7feb7d7aac352a69bac20853c4bd33e6
#
_cell.length_a   1.000
_cell.length_b   1.000
_cell.length_c   1.000
_cell.angle_alpha   90.00
_cell.angle_beta   90.00
_cell.angle_gamma   90.00
#
_symmetry.space_group_name_H-M   'P 1'
#
loop_
_entity.id
_entity.type
_entity.pdbx_description
1 polymer ?
#
loop_
_entity_poly.entity_id
_entity_poly.type
_entity_poly.pdbx_seq_one_letter_code
_entity_poly.pdbx_strand_id
1 'polypeptide(L)'
;TIMVDKVEECELAVQHLLDLGHQDVAFITPPLTRRQWQRSKRVDGFVREFEKAGLSGHVIIRAADESVDRRNPKTDSEYSMGYALTRSLLEDGSRFTAIAGQNDMMAIGAVDALQDARLRVPKDVSVIGCDNIFYSGIRRVSLTTIDHFVDLKGRDACDIIIRKIDTGIRFGEGIRPTSVYNIEYNPKIIVRKTTGYARMDKPDPINEKSEENKFK
;
A
#
# COMPACT_ATOMS: atom_id res chain seq x y z
N THR A 1 -21.99 4.42 -11.29
CA THR A 1 -20.79 4.51 -10.45
C THR A 1 -20.08 3.17 -10.44
N ILE A 2 -18.75 3.17 -10.53
CA ILE A 2 -17.90 1.98 -10.32
C ILE A 2 -17.08 2.27 -9.08
N MET A 3 -17.19 1.41 -8.06
CA MET A 3 -16.59 1.65 -6.74
C MET A 3 -15.91 0.39 -6.20
N VAL A 4 -15.03 0.60 -5.24
CA VAL A 4 -14.48 -0.43 -4.34
C VAL A 4 -14.61 0.12 -2.93
N ASP A 5 -14.97 -0.73 -2.00
CA ASP A 5 -14.99 -0.35 -0.59
C ASP A 5 -13.54 -0.19 -0.08
N LYS A 6 -13.19 1.05 0.24
CA LYS A 6 -11.87 1.41 0.77
C LYS A 6 -11.67 0.95 2.22
N VAL A 7 -12.75 0.76 2.95
CA VAL A 7 -12.69 0.26 4.32
C VAL A 7 -12.34 -1.22 4.28
N GLU A 8 -12.99 -1.99 3.42
CA GLU A 8 -12.71 -3.42 3.24
C GLU A 8 -11.27 -3.68 2.74
N GLU A 9 -10.73 -2.81 1.85
CA GLU A 9 -9.30 -2.88 1.45
C GLU A 9 -8.37 -2.82 2.68
N CYS A 10 -8.63 -1.89 3.59
CA CYS A 10 -7.82 -1.71 4.80
C CYS A 10 -8.01 -2.86 5.78
N GLU A 11 -9.26 -3.30 5.98
CA GLU A 11 -9.60 -4.42 6.85
C GLU A 11 -8.86 -5.70 6.45
N LEU A 12 -8.88 -6.06 5.16
CA LEU A 12 -8.15 -7.22 4.64
C LEU A 12 -6.63 -7.13 4.88
N ALA A 13 -6.04 -5.95 4.65
CA ALA A 13 -4.61 -5.77 4.83
C ALA A 13 -4.21 -5.86 6.31
N VAL A 14 -4.96 -5.20 7.19
CA VAL A 14 -4.71 -5.20 8.63
C VAL A 14 -4.95 -6.57 9.23
N GLN A 15 -6.08 -7.22 8.92
CA GLN A 15 -6.38 -8.56 9.41
C GLN A 15 -5.27 -9.54 9.05
N HIS A 16 -4.79 -9.51 7.80
CA HIS A 16 -3.69 -10.36 7.37
C HIS A 16 -2.40 -10.13 8.18
N LEU A 17 -2.05 -8.87 8.47
CA LEU A 17 -0.88 -8.56 9.27
C LEU A 17 -1.05 -8.99 10.73
N LEU A 18 -2.23 -8.79 11.31
CA LEU A 18 -2.53 -9.21 12.67
C LEU A 18 -2.55 -10.74 12.82
N ASP A 19 -3.09 -11.47 11.84
CA ASP A 19 -3.08 -12.94 11.81
C ASP A 19 -1.66 -13.52 11.75
N LEU A 20 -0.73 -12.75 11.18
CA LEU A 20 0.70 -13.08 11.18
C LEU A 20 1.44 -12.57 12.45
N GLY A 21 0.74 -11.94 13.39
CA GLY A 21 1.28 -11.47 14.66
C GLY A 21 1.97 -10.10 14.61
N HIS A 22 1.83 -9.34 13.50
CA HIS A 22 2.37 -8.00 13.40
C HIS A 22 1.53 -7.00 14.19
N GLN A 23 2.14 -6.39 15.22
CA GLN A 23 1.50 -5.36 16.03
C GLN A 23 2.06 -3.96 15.73
N ASP A 24 3.37 -3.83 15.53
CA ASP A 24 4.02 -2.58 15.19
C ASP A 24 4.23 -2.52 13.67
N VAL A 25 3.54 -1.61 12.98
CA VAL A 25 3.54 -1.51 11.52
C VAL A 25 3.80 -0.09 11.05
N ALA A 26 4.63 0.07 10.02
CA ALA A 26 4.80 1.34 9.34
C ALA A 26 3.89 1.39 8.09
N PHE A 27 3.17 2.49 7.91
CA PHE A 27 2.42 2.78 6.69
C PHE A 27 3.12 3.90 5.93
N ILE A 28 3.58 3.61 4.71
CA ILE A 28 4.26 4.58 3.85
C ILE A 28 3.34 5.08 2.74
N THR A 29 3.33 6.39 2.51
CA THR A 29 2.39 7.03 1.58
C THR A 29 3.03 8.21 0.84
N PRO A 30 2.62 8.50 -0.41
CA PRO A 30 2.93 9.78 -1.05
C PRO A 30 2.37 10.95 -0.22
N PRO A 31 2.65 12.21 -0.60
CA PRO A 31 2.16 13.36 0.15
C PRO A 31 0.65 13.32 0.38
N LEU A 32 0.23 13.62 1.62
CA LEU A 32 -1.18 13.70 2.01
C LEU A 32 -1.68 15.12 1.79
N THR A 33 -2.17 15.42 0.60
CA THR A 33 -2.71 16.74 0.24
C THR A 33 -4.24 16.74 0.25
N ARG A 34 -4.85 17.92 0.44
CA ARG A 34 -6.31 18.08 0.36
C ARG A 34 -6.90 17.64 -0.99
N ARG A 35 -6.13 17.72 -2.07
CA ARG A 35 -6.56 17.29 -3.42
C ARG A 35 -6.62 15.78 -3.57
N GLN A 36 -5.92 15.04 -2.71
CA GLN A 36 -5.77 13.58 -2.79
C GLN A 36 -6.41 12.89 -1.57
N TRP A 37 -7.59 13.35 -1.20
CA TRP A 37 -8.36 12.85 -0.06
C TRP A 37 -8.54 11.32 -0.01
N GLN A 38 -8.47 10.66 -1.17
CA GLN A 38 -8.52 9.19 -1.26
C GLN A 38 -7.33 8.52 -0.54
N ARG A 39 -6.14 9.15 -0.59
CA ARG A 39 -4.95 8.66 0.12
C ARG A 39 -5.15 8.76 1.62
N SER A 40 -5.63 9.91 2.10
CA SER A 40 -5.93 10.10 3.52
C SER A 40 -6.95 9.09 4.03
N LYS A 41 -8.02 8.82 3.27
CA LYS A 41 -9.01 7.82 3.65
C LYS A 41 -8.42 6.41 3.83
N ARG A 42 -7.44 6.01 3.00
CA ARG A 42 -6.78 4.72 3.16
C ARG A 42 -5.91 4.71 4.42
N VAL A 43 -5.17 5.79 4.69
CA VAL A 43 -4.41 5.93 5.95
C VAL A 43 -5.34 5.86 7.15
N ASP A 44 -6.42 6.66 7.16
CA ASP A 44 -7.39 6.69 8.26
C ASP A 44 -8.07 5.32 8.46
N GLY A 45 -8.39 4.64 7.36
CA GLY A 45 -8.95 3.30 7.39
C GLY A 45 -7.98 2.30 8.02
N PHE A 46 -6.71 2.32 7.60
CA PHE A 46 -5.67 1.43 8.12
C PHE A 46 -5.44 1.64 9.63
N VAL A 47 -5.31 2.89 10.08
CA VAL A 47 -5.16 3.23 11.50
C VAL A 47 -6.36 2.76 12.31
N ARG A 48 -7.58 3.02 11.82
CA ARG A 48 -8.82 2.63 12.50
C ARG A 48 -8.94 1.12 12.70
N GLU A 49 -8.48 0.31 11.75
CA GLU A 49 -8.52 -1.15 11.90
C GLU A 49 -7.55 -1.63 13.01
N PHE A 50 -6.37 -1.01 13.14
CA PHE A 50 -5.48 -1.26 14.27
C PHE A 50 -6.09 -0.80 15.61
N GLU A 51 -6.78 0.34 15.63
CA GLU A 51 -7.50 0.82 16.82
C GLU A 51 -8.60 -0.14 17.25
N LYS A 52 -9.39 -0.68 16.31
CA LYS A 52 -10.41 -1.71 16.59
C LYS A 52 -9.81 -2.97 17.21
N ALA A 53 -8.59 -3.32 16.82
CA ALA A 53 -7.84 -4.43 17.39
C ALA A 53 -7.20 -4.13 18.76
N GLY A 54 -7.41 -2.93 19.31
CA GLY A 54 -6.82 -2.50 20.59
C GLY A 54 -5.36 -2.08 20.51
N LEU A 55 -4.83 -1.86 19.29
CA LEU A 55 -3.44 -1.50 19.00
C LEU A 55 -3.30 -0.03 18.61
N SER A 56 -3.99 0.86 19.33
CA SER A 56 -3.88 2.30 19.13
C SER A 56 -2.44 2.77 19.34
N GLY A 57 -1.91 3.57 18.39
CA GLY A 57 -0.55 4.08 18.44
C GLY A 57 0.55 3.13 17.94
N HIS A 58 0.19 1.92 17.49
CA HIS A 58 1.14 0.94 16.94
C HIS A 58 1.37 1.10 15.42
N VAL A 59 0.74 2.09 14.79
CA VAL A 59 0.94 2.41 13.38
C VAL A 59 1.77 3.67 13.22
N ILE A 60 2.92 3.54 12.57
CA ILE A 60 3.78 4.67 12.21
C ILE A 60 3.39 5.13 10.80
N ILE A 61 2.84 6.33 10.67
CA ILE A 61 2.55 6.92 9.36
C ILE A 61 3.76 7.72 8.89
N ARG A 62 4.30 7.36 7.71
CA ARG A 62 5.37 8.09 7.05
C ARG A 62 4.92 8.54 5.67
N ALA A 63 4.64 9.84 5.54
CA ALA A 63 4.27 10.46 4.27
C ALA A 63 5.48 11.14 3.63
N ALA A 64 5.55 11.12 2.30
CA ALA A 64 6.53 11.91 1.58
C ALA A 64 6.23 13.42 1.70
N ASP A 65 7.27 14.25 1.57
CA ASP A 65 7.13 15.70 1.58
C ASP A 65 6.48 16.19 0.27
N GLU A 66 5.60 17.20 0.35
CA GLU A 66 4.95 17.80 -0.82
C GLU A 66 5.94 18.42 -1.83
N SER A 67 7.14 18.82 -1.37
CA SER A 67 8.18 19.38 -2.22
C SER A 67 8.79 18.36 -3.17
N VAL A 68 8.74 17.08 -2.86
CA VAL A 68 9.25 15.98 -3.67
C VAL A 68 8.41 15.77 -4.93
N ASP A 69 7.11 16.03 -4.87
CA ASP A 69 6.12 15.74 -5.93
C ASP A 69 6.23 16.67 -7.18
N ARG A 70 7.11 17.67 -7.21
CA ARG A 70 7.01 18.72 -8.24
C ARG A 70 8.27 18.99 -9.08
N ARG A 71 9.44 18.44 -8.78
CA ARG A 71 10.69 18.93 -9.34
C ARG A 71 11.54 17.96 -10.17
N ASN A 72 11.34 16.66 -10.04
CA ASN A 72 12.18 15.69 -10.76
C ASN A 72 11.43 14.40 -11.11
N PRO A 73 11.05 14.19 -12.40
CA PRO A 73 10.33 12.98 -12.82
C PRO A 73 11.08 11.66 -12.55
N LYS A 74 12.38 11.71 -12.29
CA LYS A 74 13.18 10.50 -12.00
C LYS A 74 13.17 10.13 -10.51
N THR A 75 12.94 11.09 -9.62
CA THR A 75 12.82 10.86 -8.16
C THR A 75 11.38 10.85 -7.69
N ASP A 76 10.44 11.29 -8.51
CA ASP A 76 9.03 11.46 -8.20
C ASP A 76 8.20 10.18 -8.42
N SER A 77 8.85 9.03 -8.69
CA SER A 77 8.13 7.78 -8.77
C SER A 77 7.72 7.29 -7.38
N GLU A 78 6.53 6.73 -7.25
CA GLU A 78 6.05 6.12 -6.00
C GLU A 78 7.01 5.04 -5.49
N TYR A 79 7.71 4.34 -6.39
CA TYR A 79 8.81 3.43 -6.05
C TYR A 79 9.95 4.16 -5.31
N SER A 80 10.44 5.28 -5.85
CA SER A 80 11.53 6.07 -5.23
C SER A 80 11.10 6.65 -3.87
N MET A 81 9.84 7.09 -3.76
CA MET A 81 9.28 7.54 -2.48
C MET A 81 9.25 6.40 -1.46
N GLY A 82 8.76 5.22 -1.84
CA GLY A 82 8.71 4.03 -0.98
C GLY A 82 10.10 3.64 -0.48
N TYR A 83 11.09 3.64 -1.37
CA TYR A 83 12.49 3.39 -1.02
C TYR A 83 13.02 4.43 -0.01
N ALA A 84 12.86 5.73 -0.30
CA ALA A 84 13.38 6.81 0.54
C ALA A 84 12.71 6.85 1.93
N LEU A 85 11.38 6.66 1.99
CA LEU A 85 10.65 6.64 3.24
C LEU A 85 11.04 5.45 4.12
N THR A 86 11.26 4.29 3.52
CA THR A 86 11.73 3.11 4.24
C THR A 86 13.15 3.32 4.78
N ARG A 87 14.04 3.92 3.98
CA ARG A 87 15.37 4.31 4.44
C ARG A 87 15.31 5.25 5.64
N SER A 88 14.45 6.29 5.58
CA SER A 88 14.25 7.23 6.67
C SER A 88 13.74 6.53 7.95
N LEU A 89 12.80 5.58 7.84
CA LEU A 89 12.30 4.80 8.98
C LEU A 89 13.41 3.97 9.64
N LEU A 90 14.33 3.41 8.85
CA LEU A 90 15.47 2.66 9.37
C LEU A 90 16.50 3.57 10.03
N GLU A 91 16.77 4.74 9.45
CA GLU A 91 17.75 5.72 9.93
C GLU A 91 17.33 6.39 11.24
N ASP A 92 16.04 6.64 11.44
CA ASP A 92 15.53 7.24 12.69
C ASP A 92 15.26 6.21 13.82
N GLY A 93 15.55 4.94 13.56
CA GLY A 93 15.39 3.87 14.57
C GLY A 93 13.93 3.50 14.85
N SER A 94 13.01 3.79 13.95
CA SER A 94 11.60 3.41 14.07
C SER A 94 11.46 1.89 14.23
N ARG A 95 10.62 1.45 15.17
CA ARG A 95 10.37 0.02 15.42
C ARG A 95 9.12 -0.43 14.71
N PHE A 96 9.27 -1.39 13.82
CA PHE A 96 8.18 -2.04 13.10
C PHE A 96 8.58 -3.45 12.67
N THR A 97 7.60 -4.31 12.50
CA THR A 97 7.78 -5.69 12.01
C THR A 97 7.20 -5.87 10.61
N ALA A 98 6.39 -4.92 10.16
CA ALA A 98 5.85 -4.90 8.81
C ALA A 98 5.77 -3.48 8.25
N ILE A 99 5.79 -3.37 6.92
CA ILE A 99 5.52 -2.14 6.17
C ILE A 99 4.32 -2.36 5.26
N ALA A 100 3.34 -1.45 5.33
CA ALA A 100 2.25 -1.34 4.37
C ALA A 100 2.50 -0.15 3.44
N GLY A 101 2.59 -0.40 2.15
CA GLY A 101 2.68 0.64 1.12
C GLY A 101 1.31 1.12 0.71
N GLN A 102 1.15 2.44 0.49
CA GLN A 102 -0.06 3.04 -0.07
C GLN A 102 -0.50 2.32 -1.37
N ASN A 103 0.48 1.83 -2.14
CA ASN A 103 0.30 1.02 -3.33
C ASN A 103 1.49 0.06 -3.55
N ASP A 104 1.41 -0.77 -4.58
CA ASP A 104 2.43 -1.76 -4.89
C ASP A 104 3.79 -1.15 -5.25
N MET A 105 3.82 -0.03 -5.98
CA MET A 105 5.09 0.60 -6.34
C MET A 105 5.86 1.10 -5.13
N MET A 106 5.17 1.68 -4.15
CA MET A 106 5.79 2.06 -2.88
C MET A 106 6.27 0.84 -2.08
N ALA A 107 5.46 -0.22 -2.05
CA ALA A 107 5.82 -1.45 -1.37
C ALA A 107 7.06 -2.13 -2.01
N ILE A 108 7.17 -2.11 -3.34
CA ILE A 108 8.35 -2.63 -4.05
C ILE A 108 9.59 -1.80 -3.69
N GLY A 109 9.48 -0.47 -3.67
CA GLY A 109 10.56 0.40 -3.21
C GLY A 109 10.99 0.12 -1.77
N ALA A 110 10.02 -0.19 -0.90
CA ALA A 110 10.32 -0.60 0.48
C ALA A 110 11.08 -1.91 0.55
N VAL A 111 10.70 -2.91 -0.27
CA VAL A 111 11.41 -4.20 -0.34
C VAL A 111 12.89 -3.98 -0.70
N ASP A 112 13.16 -3.16 -1.71
CA ASP A 112 14.54 -2.90 -2.16
C ASP A 112 15.34 -2.15 -1.08
N ALA A 113 14.73 -1.15 -0.41
CA ALA A 113 15.38 -0.43 0.69
C ALA A 113 15.73 -1.34 1.88
N LEU A 114 14.84 -2.28 2.23
CA LEU A 114 15.10 -3.29 3.27
C LEU A 114 16.24 -4.22 2.86
N GLN A 115 16.26 -4.69 1.60
CA GLN A 115 17.30 -5.57 1.09
C GLN A 115 18.67 -4.87 1.07
N ASP A 116 18.74 -3.61 0.66
CA ASP A 116 19.96 -2.80 0.70
C ASP A 116 20.47 -2.60 2.13
N ALA A 117 19.55 -2.53 3.11
CA ALA A 117 19.87 -2.54 4.54
C ALA A 117 20.20 -3.95 5.08
N ARG A 118 20.26 -4.98 4.20
CA ARG A 118 20.51 -6.40 4.53
C ARG A 118 19.43 -7.02 5.43
N LEU A 119 18.23 -6.47 5.43
CA LEU A 119 17.06 -7.06 6.08
C LEU A 119 16.34 -7.99 5.09
N ARG A 120 15.93 -9.13 5.59
CA ARG A 120 15.28 -10.17 4.78
C ARG A 120 13.77 -9.97 4.79
N VAL A 121 13.17 -9.88 3.61
CA VAL A 121 11.72 -9.89 3.43
C VAL A 121 11.30 -11.33 3.07
N PRO A 122 10.35 -11.95 3.80
CA PRO A 122 9.58 -11.43 4.94
C PRO A 122 10.19 -11.71 6.32
N LYS A 123 11.36 -12.37 6.41
CA LYS A 123 11.87 -12.94 7.68
C LYS A 123 12.16 -11.90 8.76
N ASP A 124 12.67 -10.73 8.38
CA ASP A 124 13.00 -9.65 9.31
C ASP A 124 11.91 -8.58 9.32
N VAL A 125 11.36 -8.25 8.14
CA VAL A 125 10.25 -7.31 7.98
C VAL A 125 9.32 -7.82 6.88
N SER A 126 8.02 -7.89 7.16
CA SER A 126 6.98 -8.16 6.16
C SER A 126 6.64 -6.90 5.36
N VAL A 127 6.27 -7.07 4.08
CA VAL A 127 5.83 -5.96 3.23
C VAL A 127 4.55 -6.32 2.51
N ILE A 128 3.55 -5.45 2.57
CA ILE A 128 2.28 -5.57 1.86
C ILE A 128 2.02 -4.31 1.01
N GLY A 129 1.49 -4.51 -0.20
CA GLY A 129 1.08 -3.45 -1.12
C GLY A 129 -0.43 -3.39 -1.33
N CYS A 130 -0.83 -2.58 -2.29
CA CYS A 130 -2.20 -2.48 -2.80
C CYS A 130 -2.15 -2.14 -4.29
N ASP A 131 -3.02 -2.69 -5.08
CA ASP A 131 -3.39 -2.52 -6.49
C ASP A 131 -3.22 -3.81 -7.32
N ASN A 132 -2.39 -4.78 -6.90
CA ASN A 132 -2.07 -6.01 -7.63
C ASN A 132 -1.61 -5.74 -9.06
N ILE A 133 -0.67 -4.79 -9.24
CA ILE A 133 -0.11 -4.47 -10.55
C ILE A 133 0.75 -5.62 -11.10
N PHE A 134 1.02 -5.60 -12.39
CA PHE A 134 1.82 -6.63 -13.06
C PHE A 134 3.17 -6.92 -12.34
N TYR A 135 3.86 -5.87 -11.90
CA TYR A 135 5.16 -6.00 -11.23
C TYR A 135 5.09 -6.77 -9.91
N SER A 136 3.99 -6.65 -9.15
CA SER A 136 3.82 -7.36 -7.88
C SER A 136 3.80 -8.89 -8.06
N GLY A 137 3.35 -9.37 -9.23
CA GLY A 137 3.32 -10.79 -9.58
C GLY A 137 4.64 -11.37 -10.09
N ILE A 138 5.63 -10.56 -10.42
CA ILE A 138 6.93 -11.04 -10.91
C ILE A 138 7.59 -11.93 -9.86
N ARG A 139 8.09 -13.09 -10.27
CA ARG A 139 8.62 -14.14 -9.39
C ARG A 139 9.64 -13.65 -8.36
N ARG A 140 10.49 -12.68 -8.72
CA ARG A 140 11.51 -12.12 -7.81
C ARG A 140 10.94 -11.11 -6.83
N VAL A 141 9.89 -10.40 -7.21
CA VAL A 141 9.17 -9.43 -6.37
C VAL A 141 8.20 -10.18 -5.47
N SER A 142 7.29 -10.92 -6.06
CA SER A 142 6.31 -11.80 -5.39
C SER A 142 5.61 -11.12 -4.21
N LEU A 143 5.13 -9.89 -4.43
CA LEU A 143 4.57 -8.99 -3.41
C LEU A 143 3.17 -9.44 -3.00
N THR A 144 2.94 -9.60 -1.69
CA THR A 144 1.60 -9.70 -1.11
C THR A 144 0.90 -8.36 -1.26
N THR A 145 -0.33 -8.35 -1.76
CA THR A 145 -1.04 -7.12 -2.11
C THR A 145 -2.55 -7.28 -2.04
N ILE A 146 -3.27 -6.16 -1.95
CA ILE A 146 -4.72 -6.12 -2.10
C ILE A 146 -5.06 -5.88 -3.57
N ASP A 147 -5.86 -6.79 -4.14
CA ASP A 147 -6.42 -6.64 -5.48
C ASP A 147 -7.80 -5.98 -5.40
N HIS A 148 -7.93 -4.82 -5.94
CA HIS A 148 -9.20 -4.10 -6.07
C HIS A 148 -9.67 -3.97 -7.53
N PHE A 149 -9.18 -4.88 -8.39
CA PHE A 149 -9.65 -5.10 -9.76
C PHE A 149 -9.54 -3.89 -10.69
N VAL A 150 -8.38 -3.22 -10.72
CA VAL A 150 -8.15 -2.02 -11.54
C VAL A 150 -8.50 -2.28 -13.01
N ASP A 151 -8.02 -3.41 -13.57
CA ASP A 151 -8.23 -3.76 -14.98
C ASP A 151 -9.71 -4.01 -15.29
N LEU A 152 -10.43 -4.71 -14.41
CA LEU A 152 -11.87 -4.97 -14.58
C LEU A 152 -12.68 -3.67 -14.51
N LYS A 153 -12.36 -2.81 -13.56
CA LYS A 153 -13.01 -1.49 -13.44
C LYS A 153 -12.82 -0.65 -14.69
N GLY A 154 -11.63 -0.66 -15.27
CA GLY A 154 -11.34 0.02 -16.53
C GLY A 154 -12.17 -0.54 -17.69
N ARG A 155 -12.23 -1.86 -17.81
CA ARG A 155 -13.03 -2.54 -18.84
C ARG A 155 -14.52 -2.22 -18.70
N ASP A 156 -15.09 -2.38 -17.50
CA ASP A 156 -16.51 -2.12 -17.26
C ASP A 156 -16.86 -0.65 -17.48
N ALA A 157 -15.97 0.28 -17.16
CA ALA A 157 -16.15 1.68 -17.47
C ALA A 157 -16.24 1.93 -18.98
N CYS A 158 -15.34 1.33 -19.76
CA CYS A 158 -15.38 1.40 -21.22
C CYS A 158 -16.67 0.79 -21.80
N ASP A 159 -17.05 -0.40 -21.33
CA ASP A 159 -18.27 -1.09 -21.80
C ASP A 159 -19.53 -0.25 -21.50
N ILE A 160 -19.62 0.37 -20.33
CA ILE A 160 -20.73 1.27 -20.00
C ILE A 160 -20.76 2.48 -20.93
N ILE A 161 -19.61 3.08 -21.24
CA ILE A 161 -19.52 4.23 -22.14
C ILE A 161 -19.94 3.82 -23.55
N ILE A 162 -19.42 2.72 -24.08
CA ILE A 162 -19.76 2.20 -25.44
C ILE A 162 -21.26 1.95 -25.52
N ARG A 163 -21.87 1.22 -24.59
CA ARG A 163 -23.32 0.98 -24.55
C ARG A 163 -24.13 2.26 -24.52
N LYS A 164 -23.68 3.29 -23.79
CA LYS A 164 -24.35 4.60 -23.78
C LYS A 164 -24.27 5.32 -25.13
N ILE A 165 -23.17 5.19 -25.84
CA ILE A 165 -23.00 5.75 -27.19
C ILE A 165 -23.91 5.01 -28.18
N ASP A 166 -23.89 3.67 -28.16
CA ASP A 166 -24.66 2.81 -29.10
C ASP A 166 -26.18 2.98 -28.93
N THR A 167 -26.65 3.20 -27.70
CA THR A 167 -28.09 3.43 -27.43
C THR A 167 -28.55 4.83 -27.83
N GLY A 168 -27.71 5.62 -28.49
CA GLY A 168 -28.12 6.93 -29.09
C GLY A 168 -28.49 7.98 -28.03
N ILE A 169 -28.02 7.83 -26.79
CA ILE A 169 -28.19 8.85 -25.72
C ILE A 169 -27.34 10.06 -26.11
N ARG A 170 -27.87 10.94 -26.96
CA ARG A 170 -27.27 12.24 -27.23
C ARG A 170 -27.42 13.13 -26.00
N PHE A 171 -26.29 13.48 -25.39
CA PHE A 171 -26.27 14.54 -24.41
C PHE A 171 -26.73 15.84 -25.08
N GLY A 172 -27.91 16.35 -24.73
CA GLY A 172 -28.40 17.64 -25.24
C GLY A 172 -29.93 17.77 -25.44
N GLU A 173 -30.66 16.71 -25.60
CA GLU A 173 -32.10 16.75 -25.86
C GLU A 173 -33.00 16.44 -24.65
N GLY A 174 -32.61 16.82 -23.45
CA GLY A 174 -33.46 16.70 -22.25
C GLY A 174 -33.75 15.28 -21.75
N ILE A 175 -33.22 14.25 -22.40
CA ILE A 175 -33.37 12.84 -22.00
C ILE A 175 -32.28 12.52 -20.98
N ARG A 176 -32.64 12.43 -19.71
CA ARG A 176 -31.74 11.91 -18.67
C ARG A 176 -31.68 10.39 -18.80
N PRO A 177 -30.47 9.79 -18.80
CA PRO A 177 -30.37 8.33 -18.78
C PRO A 177 -31.06 7.79 -17.54
N THR A 178 -32.06 6.96 -17.73
CA THR A 178 -32.87 6.35 -16.64
C THR A 178 -32.16 5.20 -15.95
N SER A 179 -31.04 4.70 -16.51
CA SER A 179 -30.26 3.61 -15.91
C SER A 179 -28.99 4.12 -15.22
N VAL A 180 -28.93 3.97 -13.90
CA VAL A 180 -27.72 4.18 -13.11
C VAL A 180 -27.03 2.84 -12.95
N TYR A 181 -25.85 2.69 -13.55
CA TYR A 181 -25.01 1.51 -13.31
C TYR A 181 -24.27 1.70 -11.99
N ASN A 182 -24.51 0.83 -11.04
CA ASN A 182 -23.73 0.71 -9.80
C ASN A 182 -23.02 -0.65 -9.85
N ILE A 183 -21.70 -0.61 -9.96
CA ILE A 183 -20.85 -1.80 -9.87
C ILE A 183 -19.93 -1.60 -8.68
N GLU A 184 -20.00 -2.52 -7.76
CA GLU A 184 -19.14 -2.59 -6.59
C GLU A 184 -18.29 -3.86 -6.66
N TYR A 185 -17.00 -3.71 -6.41
CA TYR A 185 -16.04 -4.80 -6.37
C TYR A 185 -15.60 -5.04 -4.93
N ASN A 186 -15.71 -6.27 -4.48
CA ASN A 186 -15.16 -6.66 -3.18
C ASN A 186 -13.66 -6.93 -3.35
N PRO A 187 -12.79 -6.20 -2.68
CA PRO A 187 -11.35 -6.40 -2.77
C PRO A 187 -10.97 -7.79 -2.24
N LYS A 188 -9.80 -8.26 -2.62
CA LYS A 188 -9.24 -9.50 -2.08
C LYS A 188 -7.76 -9.38 -1.83
N ILE A 189 -7.28 -10.10 -0.83
CA ILE A 189 -5.86 -10.24 -0.59
C ILE A 189 -5.24 -11.30 -1.51
N ILE A 190 -4.11 -10.98 -2.11
CA ILE A 190 -3.27 -11.89 -2.88
C ILE A 190 -1.99 -12.13 -2.09
N VAL A 191 -1.99 -13.20 -1.31
CA VAL A 191 -0.83 -13.57 -0.49
C VAL A 191 0.26 -14.15 -1.38
N ARG A 192 1.48 -13.61 -1.25
CA ARG A 192 2.69 -14.05 -1.96
C ARG A 192 3.85 -14.23 -0.97
N LYS A 193 5.06 -13.78 -1.32
CA LYS A 193 6.28 -14.11 -0.57
C LYS A 193 6.81 -13.00 0.33
N THR A 194 6.20 -11.83 0.33
CA THR A 194 6.70 -10.68 1.09
C THR A 194 6.09 -10.50 2.47
N THR A 195 5.14 -11.38 2.86
CA THR A 195 4.60 -11.43 4.23
C THR A 195 4.84 -12.78 4.86
N GLY A 196 5.12 -12.81 6.16
CA GLY A 196 5.36 -13.99 6.98
C GLY A 196 5.06 -13.67 8.45
N TYR A 197 5.26 -14.63 9.34
CA TYR A 197 5.03 -14.40 10.77
C TYR A 197 5.96 -13.33 11.35
N ALA A 198 5.41 -12.49 12.20
CA ALA A 198 6.19 -11.51 12.94
C ALA A 198 7.26 -12.18 13.81
N ARG A 199 8.46 -11.61 13.86
CA ARG A 199 9.50 -12.10 14.76
C ARG A 199 9.08 -11.85 16.20
N MET A 200 9.13 -12.89 17.04
CA MET A 200 8.86 -12.76 18.47
C MET A 200 10.01 -12.07 19.22
N ASP A 201 11.24 -12.22 18.75
CA ASP A 201 12.39 -11.52 19.29
C ASP A 201 12.57 -10.21 18.55
N LYS A 202 12.39 -9.09 19.23
CA LYS A 202 12.66 -7.74 18.71
C LYS A 202 14.17 -7.56 18.54
N PRO A 203 14.80 -7.80 17.39
CA PRO A 203 16.18 -7.37 17.24
C PRO A 203 16.13 -5.85 17.06
N ASP A 204 16.98 -5.14 17.77
CA ASP A 204 17.42 -3.81 17.40
C ASP A 204 18.13 -3.94 16.04
N PRO A 205 17.57 -3.53 14.91
CA PRO A 205 18.17 -3.77 13.60
C PRO A 205 19.47 -2.98 13.41
N ILE A 206 19.82 -2.10 14.32
CA ILE A 206 20.98 -1.19 14.23
C ILE A 206 22.09 -1.52 15.23
N ASN A 207 21.82 -2.17 16.37
CA ASN A 207 22.81 -2.36 17.43
C ASN A 207 23.67 -3.63 17.33
N GLU A 208 23.24 -4.70 16.63
CA GLU A 208 24.10 -5.89 16.49
C GLU A 208 25.37 -5.65 15.67
N LYS A 209 25.41 -4.61 14.82
CA LYS A 209 26.60 -4.32 13.98
C LYS A 209 27.65 -3.42 14.65
N SER A 210 27.32 -2.76 15.73
CA SER A 210 28.30 -1.96 16.49
C SER A 210 29.19 -2.80 17.42
N GLU A 211 28.77 -4.00 17.78
CA GLU A 211 29.56 -4.90 18.64
C GLU A 211 30.52 -5.81 17.85
N GLU A 212 30.15 -6.27 16.65
CA GLU A 212 31.08 -7.06 15.81
C GLU A 212 32.29 -6.28 15.26
N ASN A 213 32.18 -4.94 15.18
CA ASN A 213 33.30 -4.09 14.74
C ASN A 213 34.27 -3.64 15.85
N LYS A 214 34.01 -4.02 17.10
CA LYS A 214 34.93 -3.75 18.22
C LYS A 214 35.97 -4.83 18.47
N PHE A 215 35.89 -5.96 17.73
CA PHE A 215 36.80 -7.10 17.87
C PHE A 215 37.55 -7.47 16.58
N LYS A 216 37.73 -6.53 15.65
CA LYS A 216 38.66 -6.70 14.53
C LYS A 216 39.69 -5.60 14.49
#